data_18cdbab16b9015ef21e838d268be6544
#
_entry.id   18cdbab16b9015ef21e838d268be6544
#
_cell.length_a   1.000
_cell.length_b   1.000
_cell.length_c   1.000
_cell.angle_alpha   90.00
_cell.angle_beta   90.00
_cell.angle_gamma   90.00
#
_symmetry.space_group_name_H-M   'P 1'
#
loop_
_entity.id
_entity.type
_entity.pdbx_description
1 polymer ?
#
loop_
_entity_poly.entity_id
_entity_poly.type
_entity_poly.pdbx_seq_one_letter_code
_entity_poly.pdbx_strand_id
1 'polypeptide(L)'
;MLLFPGEDTLYDGCAFADIRPLDYALGGTQAKLLVCKGRCERDNRPLACRLFPLFLKFKEDGVTKLRMDVRAKSVCPLTDYGIKSLDPDFKQAVRRAYDLLLEDEVCAAYLKALDAEFSL
;
A
#
# COMPACT_ATOMS: atom_id res chain seq x y z
N MET A 1 -3.26 7.36 -4.17
CA MET A 1 -2.71 6.10 -3.62
C MET A 1 -1.93 5.36 -4.68
N LEU A 2 -0.70 4.98 -4.40
CA LEU A 2 0.08 4.13 -5.29
C LEU A 2 -0.49 2.72 -5.31
N LEU A 3 -0.75 2.20 -6.52
CA LEU A 3 -1.30 0.87 -6.69
C LEU A 3 -0.20 -0.20 -6.62
N PHE A 4 -0.55 -1.37 -6.13
CA PHE A 4 0.33 -2.54 -6.20
C PHE A 4 0.36 -3.09 -7.64
N PRO A 5 1.41 -3.87 -8.01
CA PRO A 5 1.50 -4.44 -9.35
C PRO A 5 0.25 -5.24 -9.71
N GLY A 6 -0.32 -4.97 -10.89
CA GLY A 6 -1.52 -5.64 -11.38
C GLY A 6 -2.84 -5.03 -10.98
N GLU A 7 -2.89 -4.18 -9.96
CA GLU A 7 -4.14 -3.54 -9.53
C GLU A 7 -4.73 -2.60 -10.57
N ASP A 8 -3.89 -1.98 -11.39
CA ASP A 8 -4.32 -1.04 -12.40
C ASP A 8 -5.31 -1.66 -13.41
N THR A 9 -5.14 -2.94 -13.73
CA THR A 9 -6.02 -3.63 -14.66
C THR A 9 -7.44 -3.83 -14.10
N LEU A 10 -7.57 -3.87 -12.78
CA LEU A 10 -8.86 -4.03 -12.12
C LEU A 10 -9.68 -2.73 -12.11
N TYR A 11 -9.03 -1.59 -12.21
CA TYR A 11 -9.64 -0.28 -12.04
C TYR A 11 -9.58 0.58 -13.30
N ASP A 12 -9.09 0.04 -14.40
CA ASP A 12 -9.04 0.73 -15.68
C ASP A 12 -10.47 1.04 -16.16
N GLY A 13 -10.71 2.31 -16.49
CA GLY A 13 -12.04 2.77 -16.88
C GLY A 13 -13.05 2.90 -15.75
N CYS A 14 -12.62 2.80 -14.50
CA CYS A 14 -13.49 2.91 -13.35
C CYS A 14 -14.03 4.33 -13.19
N ALA A 15 -15.35 4.44 -12.90
CA ALA A 15 -16.01 5.74 -12.83
C ALA A 15 -15.60 6.58 -11.61
N PHE A 16 -15.16 5.95 -10.51
CA PHE A 16 -14.87 6.66 -9.27
C PHE A 16 -13.43 7.14 -9.15
N ALA A 17 -12.55 6.76 -10.06
CA ALA A 17 -11.12 7.10 -9.96
C ALA A 17 -10.44 7.13 -11.33
N ASP A 18 -9.35 7.90 -11.40
CA ASP A 18 -8.43 7.89 -12.53
C ASP A 18 -7.13 7.19 -12.15
N ILE A 19 -6.55 6.46 -13.11
CA ILE A 19 -5.23 5.87 -12.95
C ILE A 19 -4.24 6.70 -13.76
N ARG A 20 -3.20 7.21 -13.09
CA ARG A 20 -2.16 8.03 -13.72
C ARG A 20 -0.82 7.31 -13.64
N PRO A 21 -0.20 6.96 -14.77
CA PRO A 21 1.15 6.44 -14.75
C PRO A 21 2.13 7.53 -14.32
N LEU A 22 3.09 7.14 -13.49
CA LEU A 22 4.15 8.03 -13.05
C LEU A 22 5.42 7.74 -13.86
N ASP A 23 6.35 8.67 -13.84
CA ASP A 23 7.57 8.60 -14.66
C ASP A 23 8.72 7.83 -13.97
N TYR A 24 8.41 7.03 -12.96
CA TYR A 24 9.40 6.21 -12.28
C TYR A 24 8.87 4.79 -12.04
N ALA A 25 9.79 3.88 -11.75
CA ALA A 25 9.48 2.49 -11.45
C ALA A 25 9.95 2.11 -10.05
N LEU A 26 9.27 1.14 -9.46
CA LEU A 26 9.62 0.57 -8.18
C LEU A 26 9.82 -0.94 -8.37
N GLY A 27 11.03 -1.44 -8.11
CA GLY A 27 11.33 -2.86 -8.31
C GLY A 27 11.10 -3.37 -9.72
N GLY A 28 11.27 -2.51 -10.75
CA GLY A 28 11.04 -2.87 -12.14
C GLY A 28 9.61 -2.70 -12.63
N THR A 29 8.68 -2.30 -11.75
CA THR A 29 7.28 -2.06 -12.11
C THR A 29 7.02 -0.56 -12.17
N GLN A 30 6.43 -0.08 -13.27
CA GLN A 30 6.05 1.31 -13.39
C GLN A 30 5.07 1.70 -12.28
N ALA A 31 5.36 2.77 -11.56
CA ALA A 31 4.49 3.27 -10.53
C ALA A 31 3.24 3.90 -11.15
N LYS A 32 2.08 3.56 -10.60
CA LYS A 32 0.78 4.08 -11.05
C LYS A 32 0.02 4.62 -9.85
N LEU A 33 -0.55 5.80 -10.02
CA LEU A 33 -1.29 6.48 -8.97
C LEU A 33 -2.78 6.41 -9.26
N LEU A 34 -3.56 5.94 -8.27
CA LEU A 34 -5.01 6.02 -8.32
C LEU A 34 -5.44 7.32 -7.63
N VAL A 35 -6.16 8.16 -8.38
CA VAL A 35 -6.70 9.42 -7.88
C VAL A 35 -8.20 9.30 -7.81
N CYS A 36 -8.76 9.35 -6.60
CA CYS A 36 -10.20 9.28 -6.40
C CYS A 36 -10.88 10.55 -6.89
N LYS A 37 -12.00 10.38 -7.61
CA LYS A 37 -12.83 11.49 -8.12
C LYS A 37 -13.87 11.96 -7.10
N GLY A 38 -13.82 11.43 -5.90
CA GLY A 38 -14.77 11.73 -4.86
C GLY A 38 -14.82 10.57 -3.86
N ARG A 39 -16.04 10.15 -3.52
CA ARG A 39 -16.25 9.06 -2.57
C ARG A 39 -16.21 7.71 -3.28
N CYS A 40 -15.39 6.78 -2.78
CA CYS A 40 -15.42 5.39 -3.22
C CYS A 40 -16.10 4.52 -2.15
N GLU A 41 -16.83 3.50 -2.60
CA GLU A 41 -17.40 2.52 -1.69
C GLU A 41 -16.30 1.60 -1.17
N ARG A 42 -16.44 1.18 0.09
CA ARG A 42 -15.44 0.37 0.78
C ARG A 42 -15.10 -0.91 0.03
N ASP A 43 -16.12 -1.59 -0.51
CA ASP A 43 -15.96 -2.88 -1.20
C ASP A 43 -15.23 -2.74 -2.54
N ASN A 44 -15.17 -1.53 -3.10
CA ASN A 44 -14.53 -1.25 -4.38
C ASN A 44 -13.13 -0.65 -4.23
N ARG A 45 -12.62 -0.51 -3.00
CA ARG A 45 -11.29 0.06 -2.77
C ARG A 45 -10.20 -0.89 -3.20
N PRO A 46 -9.12 -0.37 -3.83
CA PRO A 46 -7.92 -1.17 -4.09
C PRO A 46 -7.32 -1.74 -2.81
N LEU A 47 -6.60 -2.84 -2.92
CA LEU A 47 -5.91 -3.44 -1.78
C LEU A 47 -4.97 -2.43 -1.12
N ALA A 48 -4.26 -1.62 -1.92
CA ALA A 48 -3.38 -0.58 -1.40
C ALA A 48 -4.11 0.38 -0.45
N CYS A 49 -5.36 0.74 -0.77
CA CYS A 49 -6.18 1.59 0.10
C CYS A 49 -6.69 0.85 1.34
N ARG A 50 -6.98 -0.45 1.20
CA ARG A 50 -7.50 -1.27 2.31
C ARG A 50 -6.45 -1.54 3.39
N LEU A 51 -5.19 -1.64 2.99
CA LEU A 51 -4.08 -1.89 3.91
C LEU A 51 -3.58 -0.61 4.58
N PHE A 52 -3.90 0.55 4.01
CA PHE A 52 -3.56 1.84 4.58
C PHE A 52 -4.24 2.03 5.96
N PRO A 53 -3.60 2.55 6.99
CA PRO A 53 -2.30 3.24 7.00
C PRO A 53 -1.10 2.36 7.35
N LEU A 54 -1.21 1.05 7.26
CA LEU A 54 -0.11 0.14 7.58
C LEU A 54 0.73 -0.19 6.35
N PHE A 55 2.01 -0.35 6.57
CA PHE A 55 2.97 -0.75 5.54
C PHE A 55 4.03 -1.69 6.14
N LEU A 56 4.85 -2.29 5.29
CA LEU A 56 5.93 -3.17 5.70
C LEU A 56 7.24 -2.40 5.85
N LYS A 57 8.00 -2.74 6.88
CA LYS A 57 9.40 -2.37 7.01
C LYS A 57 10.25 -3.61 6.78
N PHE A 58 11.20 -3.52 5.84
CA PHE A 58 12.15 -4.59 5.55
C PHE A 58 13.41 -4.36 6.38
N LYS A 59 13.74 -5.33 7.21
CA LYS A 59 14.97 -5.28 8.02
C LYS A 59 16.15 -5.88 7.26
N GLU A 60 17.37 -5.60 7.71
CA GLU A 60 18.61 -6.07 7.07
C GLU A 60 18.69 -7.59 7.00
N ASP A 61 18.12 -8.30 7.96
CA ASP A 61 18.08 -9.77 8.02
C ASP A 61 17.01 -10.40 7.12
N GLY A 62 16.28 -9.59 6.37
CA GLY A 62 15.19 -10.05 5.51
C GLY A 62 13.85 -10.21 6.22
N VAL A 63 13.79 -10.02 7.52
CA VAL A 63 12.55 -10.06 8.28
C VAL A 63 11.73 -8.80 7.99
N THR A 64 10.42 -8.95 7.88
CA THR A 64 9.50 -7.82 7.68
C THR A 64 8.64 -7.61 8.92
N LYS A 65 8.27 -6.37 9.17
CA LYS A 65 7.29 -6.03 10.22
C LYS A 65 6.35 -4.93 9.74
N LEU A 66 5.17 -4.87 10.35
CA LEU A 66 4.22 -3.80 10.07
C LEU A 66 4.67 -2.51 10.75
N ARG A 67 4.48 -1.40 10.04
CA ARG A 67 4.68 -0.05 10.56
C ARG A 67 3.61 0.88 10.04
N MET A 68 3.44 2.04 10.69
CA MET A 68 2.60 3.09 10.14
C MET A 68 3.27 3.66 8.89
N ASP A 69 2.48 3.80 7.83
CA ASP A 69 2.96 4.39 6.58
C ASP A 69 3.28 5.87 6.81
N VAL A 70 4.48 6.30 6.44
CA VAL A 70 4.88 7.70 6.60
C VAL A 70 4.00 8.64 5.77
N ARG A 71 3.43 8.15 4.67
CA ARG A 71 2.52 8.93 3.83
C ARG A 71 1.19 9.21 4.52
N ALA A 72 0.85 8.43 5.55
CA ALA A 72 -0.39 8.59 6.30
C ALA A 72 -0.35 9.77 7.28
N LYS A 73 0.83 10.23 7.63
CA LYS A 73 1.03 11.24 8.70
C LYS A 73 0.21 12.51 8.49
N SER A 74 0.04 12.93 7.25
CA SER A 74 -0.69 14.16 6.94
C SER A 74 -2.18 13.96 6.65
N VAL A 75 -2.64 12.70 6.49
CA VAL A 75 -4.00 12.41 6.01
C VAL A 75 -4.79 11.46 6.91
N CYS A 76 -4.14 10.78 7.85
CA CYS A 76 -4.80 9.81 8.71
C CYS A 76 -4.58 10.14 10.19
N PRO A 77 -5.66 10.48 10.95
CA PRO A 77 -5.54 10.81 12.38
C PRO A 77 -4.99 9.66 13.22
N LEU A 78 -5.12 8.42 12.76
CA LEU A 78 -4.64 7.25 13.50
C LEU A 78 -3.13 7.25 13.70
N THR A 79 -2.37 7.96 12.86
CA THR A 79 -0.91 8.06 13.01
C THR A 79 -0.49 8.74 14.29
N ASP A 80 -1.34 9.62 14.84
CA ASP A 80 -1.05 10.33 16.09
C ASP A 80 -1.08 9.39 17.30
N TYR A 81 -1.80 8.28 17.19
CA TYR A 81 -1.95 7.30 18.27
C TYR A 81 -1.00 6.11 18.13
N GLY A 82 -0.37 5.94 16.96
CA GLY A 82 0.58 4.87 16.68
C GLY A 82 -0.09 3.53 16.37
N ILE A 83 0.75 2.57 15.96
CA ILE A 83 0.29 1.25 15.52
C ILE A 83 -0.42 0.46 16.63
N LYS A 84 -0.04 0.69 17.89
CA LYS A 84 -0.61 -0.03 19.03
C LYS A 84 -2.09 0.29 19.25
N SER A 85 -2.56 1.44 18.77
CA SER A 85 -3.95 1.87 18.89
C SER A 85 -4.88 1.19 17.90
N LEU A 86 -4.33 0.53 16.88
CA LEU A 86 -5.13 -0.13 15.84
C LEU A 86 -5.70 -1.46 16.33
N ASP A 87 -6.86 -1.82 15.78
CA ASP A 87 -7.51 -3.09 16.07
C ASP A 87 -6.56 -4.26 15.75
N PRO A 88 -6.34 -5.19 16.72
CA PRO A 88 -5.50 -6.36 16.48
C PRO A 88 -5.96 -7.23 15.31
N ASP A 89 -7.26 -7.37 15.10
CA ASP A 89 -7.80 -8.16 13.98
C ASP A 89 -7.47 -7.51 12.63
N PHE A 90 -7.54 -6.18 12.57
CA PHE A 90 -7.12 -5.44 11.39
C PHE A 90 -5.64 -5.63 11.11
N LYS A 91 -4.79 -5.50 12.12
CA LYS A 91 -3.33 -5.70 11.98
C LYS A 91 -3.01 -7.12 11.48
N GLN A 92 -3.70 -8.12 12.01
CA GLN A 92 -3.53 -9.51 11.59
C GLN A 92 -3.93 -9.72 10.12
N ALA A 93 -5.05 -9.16 9.72
CA ALA A 93 -5.53 -9.25 8.34
C ALA A 93 -4.54 -8.57 7.37
N VAL A 94 -4.03 -7.40 7.75
CA VAL A 94 -3.05 -6.66 6.95
C VAL A 94 -1.75 -7.47 6.84
N ARG A 95 -1.26 -8.04 7.94
CA ARG A 95 -0.05 -8.88 7.92
C ARG A 95 -0.21 -10.06 6.98
N ARG A 96 -1.35 -10.72 7.04
CA ARG A 96 -1.65 -11.86 6.17
C ARG A 96 -1.68 -11.46 4.69
N ALA A 97 -2.27 -10.30 4.39
CA ALA A 97 -2.31 -9.79 3.02
C ALA A 97 -0.90 -9.50 2.49
N TYR A 98 -0.05 -8.86 3.29
CA TYR A 98 1.34 -8.61 2.89
C TYR A 98 2.13 -9.90 2.73
N ASP A 99 1.93 -10.89 3.58
CA ASP A 99 2.61 -12.19 3.45
C ASP A 99 2.24 -12.86 2.12
N LEU A 100 0.98 -12.78 1.69
CA LEU A 100 0.56 -13.28 0.39
C LEU A 100 1.18 -12.50 -0.76
N LEU A 101 1.25 -11.18 -0.67
CA LEU A 101 1.89 -10.34 -1.68
C LEU A 101 3.38 -10.67 -1.83
N LEU A 102 4.06 -10.97 -0.73
CA LEU A 102 5.48 -11.29 -0.73
C LEU A 102 5.80 -12.64 -1.40
N GLU A 103 4.81 -13.51 -1.60
CA GLU A 103 4.98 -14.76 -2.34
C GLU A 103 5.16 -14.53 -3.84
N ASP A 104 4.71 -13.38 -4.36
CA ASP A 104 4.91 -12.99 -5.76
C ASP A 104 6.19 -12.16 -5.87
N GLU A 105 7.10 -12.59 -6.76
CA GLU A 105 8.40 -11.93 -6.94
C GLU A 105 8.27 -10.46 -7.38
N VAL A 106 7.30 -10.16 -8.24
CA VAL A 106 7.07 -8.79 -8.73
C VAL A 106 6.56 -7.92 -7.60
N CYS A 107 5.59 -8.40 -6.84
CA CYS A 107 5.05 -7.68 -5.68
C CYS A 107 6.12 -7.50 -4.60
N ALA A 108 6.91 -8.52 -4.31
CA ALA A 108 7.98 -8.44 -3.31
C ALA A 108 9.01 -7.38 -3.69
N ALA A 109 9.46 -7.34 -4.94
CA ALA A 109 10.39 -6.34 -5.43
C ALA A 109 9.79 -4.93 -5.35
N TYR A 110 8.53 -4.78 -5.70
CA TYR A 110 7.82 -3.50 -5.62
C TYR A 110 7.71 -3.00 -4.19
N LEU A 111 7.29 -3.84 -3.26
CA LEU A 111 7.14 -3.47 -1.85
C LEU A 111 8.47 -3.10 -1.21
N LYS A 112 9.53 -3.84 -1.52
CA LYS A 112 10.87 -3.56 -1.01
C LYS A 112 11.38 -2.21 -1.52
N ALA A 113 11.18 -1.91 -2.80
CA ALA A 113 11.56 -0.64 -3.39
C ALA A 113 10.75 0.51 -2.80
N LEU A 114 9.45 0.30 -2.57
CA LEU A 114 8.58 1.29 -1.96
C LEU A 114 8.98 1.60 -0.52
N ASP A 115 9.33 0.57 0.26
CA ASP A 115 9.85 0.77 1.62
C ASP A 115 11.14 1.60 1.63
N ALA A 116 12.06 1.30 0.71
CA ALA A 116 13.31 2.05 0.59
C ALA A 116 13.06 3.53 0.24
N GLU A 117 12.07 3.80 -0.62
CA GLU A 117 11.74 5.16 -1.04
C GLU A 117 11.09 5.98 0.09
N PHE A 118 10.23 5.37 0.90
CA PHE A 118 9.47 6.05 1.94
C PHE A 118 9.91 5.69 3.37
N SER A 119 11.03 5.02 3.54
CA SER A 119 11.58 4.71 4.86
C SER A 119 12.35 5.92 5.38
N LEU A 120 12.05 6.29 6.60
CA LEU A 120 12.79 7.33 7.32
C LEU A 120 13.71 6.72 8.37
#